data_247250b95d462375b2d552286efa529b
#
_entry.id   247250b95d462375b2d552286efa529b
#
_cell.length_a   1.000
_cell.length_b   1.000
_cell.length_c   1.000
_cell.angle_alpha   90.00
_cell.angle_beta   90.00
_cell.angle_gamma   90.00
#
_symmetry.space_group_name_H-M   'P 1'
#
loop_
_entity.id
_entity.type
_entity.pdbx_description
1 polymer ?
#
loop_
_entity_poly.entity_id
_entity_poly.type
_entity_poly.pdbx_seq_one_letter_code
_entity_poly.pdbx_strand_id
1 'polypeptide(L)'
;EKRTAAREKLKKVAEAVLGYKLSESCMFIANSGRYEYRNKGVDIFIDSLGKLNSNADLEKECVAFLLMPAYHKGPRQDLVDILNNNGQVNGIDKYLTHCLHYPSSDPVLQNIKNNGLENNPDDKVKIIFAPSYLNGNDGIFNLSYYDLLIGFDLSVFPSYYEPWGYTPLESLMF
;
A
#
# COMPACT_ATOMS: atom_id res chain seq x y z
N GLU A 1 12.58 12.63 -13.58
CA GLU A 1 11.18 12.90 -13.96
C GLU A 1 10.24 11.75 -13.62
N LYS A 2 10.44 10.51 -14.14
CA LYS A 2 9.52 9.39 -13.88
C LYS A 2 9.40 9.03 -12.40
N ARG A 3 10.52 8.93 -11.66
CA ARG A 3 10.51 8.66 -10.23
C ARG A 3 9.72 9.72 -9.45
N THR A 4 9.93 11.00 -9.77
CA THR A 4 9.21 12.11 -9.12
C THR A 4 7.71 11.98 -9.33
N ALA A 5 7.27 11.76 -10.57
CA ALA A 5 5.85 11.58 -10.90
C ALA A 5 5.23 10.37 -10.20
N ALA A 6 5.96 9.24 -10.12
CA ALA A 6 5.51 8.06 -9.39
C ALA A 6 5.37 8.34 -7.88
N ARG A 7 6.33 9.01 -7.27
CA ARG A 7 6.28 9.39 -5.84
C ARG A 7 5.13 10.35 -5.54
N GLU A 8 4.92 11.34 -6.39
CA GLU A 8 3.77 12.26 -6.27
C GLU A 8 2.44 11.51 -6.33
N LYS A 9 2.33 10.52 -7.24
CA LYS A 9 1.14 9.67 -7.33
C LYS A 9 0.95 8.83 -6.06
N LEU A 10 2.00 8.17 -5.57
CA LEU A 10 1.96 7.39 -4.33
C LEU A 10 1.53 8.26 -3.15
N LYS A 11 2.15 9.44 -3.00
CA LYS A 11 1.82 10.39 -1.94
C LYS A 11 0.38 10.86 -2.03
N LYS A 12 -0.06 11.28 -3.23
CA LYS A 12 -1.44 11.74 -3.46
C LYS A 12 -2.48 10.68 -3.11
N VAL A 13 -2.26 9.42 -3.52
CA VAL A 13 -3.17 8.31 -3.19
C VAL A 13 -3.13 8.01 -1.69
N ALA A 14 -1.94 7.96 -1.06
CA ALA A 14 -1.81 7.73 0.36
C ALA A 14 -2.56 8.79 1.18
N GLU A 15 -2.34 10.07 0.89
CA GLU A 15 -3.01 11.18 1.57
C GLU A 15 -4.53 11.15 1.38
N ALA A 16 -5.00 10.72 0.21
CA ALA A 16 -6.44 10.54 -0.04
C ALA A 16 -7.04 9.41 0.81
N VAL A 17 -6.34 8.27 0.93
CA VAL A 17 -6.79 7.13 1.76
C VAL A 17 -6.75 7.49 3.24
N LEU A 18 -5.66 8.11 3.68
CA LEU A 18 -5.41 8.43 5.09
C LEU A 18 -6.24 9.61 5.61
N GLY A 19 -6.52 10.57 4.73
CA GLY A 19 -7.29 11.77 5.09
C GLY A 19 -6.47 12.91 5.70
N TYR A 20 -5.13 12.82 5.63
CA TYR A 20 -4.21 13.85 6.13
C TYR A 20 -2.94 13.90 5.29
N LYS A 21 -2.13 14.93 5.48
CA LYS A 21 -0.87 15.13 4.76
C LYS A 21 0.26 14.32 5.38
N LEU A 22 1.10 13.79 4.50
CA LEU A 22 2.33 13.08 4.86
C LEU A 22 3.53 14.02 4.88
N SER A 23 4.56 13.67 5.65
CA SER A 23 5.86 14.34 5.62
C SER A 23 6.46 14.34 4.21
N GLU A 24 7.19 15.39 3.86
CA GLU A 24 7.95 15.45 2.60
C GLU A 24 9.06 14.39 2.55
N SER A 25 9.59 13.99 3.70
CA SER A 25 10.62 12.97 3.83
C SER A 25 10.05 11.55 4.02
N CYS A 26 8.74 11.37 3.84
CA CYS A 26 8.08 10.07 3.99
C CYS A 26 8.71 9.00 3.09
N MET A 27 8.95 7.83 3.64
CA MET A 27 9.49 6.68 2.93
C MET A 27 8.38 5.76 2.44
N PHE A 28 8.42 5.39 1.16
CA PHE A 28 7.45 4.47 0.56
C PHE A 28 8.04 3.07 0.44
N ILE A 29 7.33 2.09 1.00
CA ILE A 29 7.74 0.67 1.03
C ILE A 29 6.72 -0.13 0.22
N ALA A 30 7.19 -1.01 -0.66
CA ALA A 30 6.33 -1.91 -1.45
C ALA A 30 6.46 -3.37 -1.00
N ASN A 31 5.33 -4.05 -0.94
CA ASN A 31 5.26 -5.50 -1.04
C ASN A 31 4.24 -5.83 -2.14
N SER A 32 4.64 -6.64 -3.11
CA SER A 32 3.82 -6.94 -4.28
C SER A 32 3.90 -8.40 -4.67
N GLY A 33 2.90 -8.89 -5.39
CA GLY A 33 2.83 -10.25 -5.87
C GLY A 33 1.40 -10.76 -5.94
N ARG A 34 1.24 -12.08 -6.12
CA ARG A 34 -0.06 -12.74 -6.07
C ARG A 34 -0.61 -12.72 -4.64
N TYR A 35 -1.94 -12.65 -4.52
CA TYR A 35 -2.62 -12.68 -3.22
C TYR A 35 -2.58 -14.09 -2.59
N GLU A 36 -1.40 -14.44 -2.10
CA GLU A 36 -1.13 -15.69 -1.39
C GLU A 36 -0.61 -15.34 0.01
N TYR A 37 -1.54 -15.05 0.93
CA TYR A 37 -1.26 -14.43 2.24
C TYR A 37 -0.10 -15.07 3.00
N ARG A 38 -0.08 -16.41 3.13
CA ARG A 38 1.01 -17.14 3.81
C ARG A 38 2.23 -17.32 2.90
N ASN A 39 2.01 -17.84 1.71
CA ASN A 39 3.13 -18.22 0.84
C ASN A 39 4.01 -17.02 0.45
N LYS A 40 3.42 -15.87 0.22
CA LYS A 40 4.13 -14.61 -0.07
C LYS A 40 4.63 -13.88 1.17
N GLY A 41 4.44 -14.44 2.36
CA GLY A 41 4.92 -13.86 3.62
C GLY A 41 4.27 -12.51 3.96
N VAL A 42 3.03 -12.30 3.52
CA VAL A 42 2.30 -11.06 3.83
C VAL A 42 2.10 -10.90 5.33
N ASP A 43 1.90 -12.02 6.03
CA ASP A 43 1.85 -12.09 7.49
C ASP A 43 3.14 -11.54 8.14
N ILE A 44 4.31 -12.03 7.70
CA ILE A 44 5.61 -11.55 8.19
C ILE A 44 5.80 -10.07 7.90
N PHE A 45 5.40 -9.62 6.69
CA PHE A 45 5.51 -8.21 6.32
C PHE A 45 4.70 -7.32 7.26
N ILE A 46 3.42 -7.64 7.49
CA ILE A 46 2.54 -6.85 8.36
C ILE A 46 3.02 -6.91 9.82
N ASP A 47 3.42 -8.08 10.32
CA ASP A 47 3.97 -8.24 11.67
C ASP A 47 5.24 -7.39 11.86
N SER A 48 6.09 -7.32 10.84
CA SER A 48 7.29 -6.48 10.84
C SER A 48 6.95 -4.99 10.87
N LEU A 49 5.93 -4.56 10.14
CA LEU A 49 5.44 -3.18 10.17
C LEU A 49 4.88 -2.79 11.53
N GLY A 50 4.14 -3.69 12.20
CA GLY A 50 3.64 -3.46 13.55
C GLY A 50 4.78 -3.27 14.56
N LYS A 51 5.83 -4.10 14.49
CA LYS A 51 7.03 -3.95 15.32
C LYS A 51 7.76 -2.64 15.00
N LEU A 52 7.86 -2.29 13.71
CA LEU A 52 8.51 -1.05 13.29
C LEU A 52 7.74 0.18 13.79
N ASN A 53 6.41 0.16 13.75
CA ASN A 53 5.57 1.25 14.26
C ASN A 53 5.76 1.48 15.77
N SER A 54 6.07 0.42 16.51
CA SER A 54 6.34 0.47 17.96
C SER A 54 7.79 0.83 18.30
N ASN A 55 8.67 0.98 17.31
CA ASN A 55 10.08 1.27 17.54
C ASN A 55 10.27 2.78 17.79
N ALA A 56 10.71 3.13 19.00
CA ALA A 56 10.96 4.51 19.39
C ALA A 56 12.07 5.19 18.57
N ASP A 57 13.04 4.41 18.08
CA ASP A 57 14.19 4.91 17.32
C ASP A 57 13.88 5.19 15.85
N LEU A 58 12.68 4.83 15.38
CA LEU A 58 12.28 5.16 14.02
C LEU A 58 12.01 6.66 13.89
N GLU A 59 12.85 7.35 13.16
CA GLU A 59 12.73 8.80 12.96
C GLU A 59 11.85 9.16 11.75
N LYS A 60 11.82 8.31 10.72
CA LYS A 60 11.10 8.59 9.48
C LYS A 60 9.69 8.03 9.49
N GLU A 61 8.77 8.83 8.96
CA GLU A 61 7.45 8.36 8.60
C GLU A 61 7.55 7.42 7.40
N CYS A 62 6.84 6.29 7.47
CA CYS A 62 6.81 5.27 6.43
C CYS A 62 5.38 4.96 6.01
N VAL A 63 5.15 4.81 4.71
CA VAL A 63 3.91 4.25 4.17
C VAL A 63 4.23 2.99 3.38
N ALA A 64 3.72 1.86 3.85
CA ALA A 64 3.81 0.58 3.18
C ALA A 64 2.61 0.36 2.27
N PHE A 65 2.85 -0.09 1.05
CA PHE A 65 1.83 -0.46 0.09
C PHE A 65 1.85 -1.97 -0.15
N LEU A 66 0.72 -2.62 0.06
CA LEU A 66 0.45 -3.98 -0.40
C LEU A 66 -0.19 -3.91 -1.79
N LEU A 67 0.57 -4.26 -2.82
CA LEU A 67 0.14 -4.22 -4.22
C LEU A 67 -0.16 -5.66 -4.67
N MET A 68 -1.31 -6.19 -4.25
CA MET A 68 -1.68 -7.59 -4.46
C MET A 68 -3.12 -7.70 -4.96
N PRO A 69 -3.34 -8.10 -6.23
CA PRO A 69 -4.67 -8.25 -6.78
C PRO A 69 -5.51 -9.25 -5.97
N ALA A 70 -6.65 -8.80 -5.47
CA ALA A 70 -7.62 -9.59 -4.75
C ALA A 70 -9.02 -9.42 -5.36
N TYR A 71 -10.00 -10.19 -4.88
CA TYR A 71 -11.36 -10.11 -5.39
C TYR A 71 -12.06 -8.84 -4.88
N HIS A 72 -12.23 -7.85 -5.77
CA HIS A 72 -12.77 -6.54 -5.43
C HIS A 72 -13.90 -6.10 -6.39
N LYS A 73 -14.72 -5.15 -5.94
CA LYS A 73 -15.88 -4.58 -6.67
C LYS A 73 -15.52 -3.36 -7.54
N GLY A 74 -14.26 -2.97 -7.57
CA GLY A 74 -13.78 -1.76 -8.25
C GLY A 74 -13.16 -0.74 -7.31
N PRO A 75 -12.70 0.40 -7.84
CA PRO A 75 -12.11 1.47 -7.05
C PRO A 75 -13.14 2.07 -6.07
N ARG A 76 -12.65 2.57 -4.96
CA ARG A 76 -13.49 3.33 -4.03
C ARG A 76 -13.88 4.66 -4.65
N GLN A 77 -15.19 4.90 -4.80
CA GLN A 77 -15.70 6.09 -5.46
C GLN A 77 -15.34 7.38 -4.72
N ASP A 78 -15.32 7.35 -3.38
CA ASP A 78 -14.89 8.48 -2.57
C ASP A 78 -13.44 8.89 -2.85
N LEU A 79 -12.53 7.91 -3.06
CA LEU A 79 -11.14 8.21 -3.45
C LEU A 79 -11.05 8.75 -4.87
N VAL A 80 -11.82 8.19 -5.81
CA VAL A 80 -11.87 8.70 -7.19
C VAL A 80 -12.29 10.17 -7.19
N ASP A 81 -13.31 10.52 -6.41
CA ASP A 81 -13.82 11.90 -6.31
C ASP A 81 -12.77 12.84 -5.69
N ILE A 82 -12.11 12.43 -4.60
CA ILE A 82 -11.03 13.20 -3.97
C ILE A 82 -9.87 13.42 -4.94
N LEU A 83 -9.44 12.37 -5.62
CA LEU A 83 -8.30 12.44 -6.54
C LEU A 83 -8.58 13.33 -7.76
N ASN A 84 -9.86 13.49 -8.13
CA ASN A 84 -10.33 14.40 -9.18
C ASN A 84 -10.72 15.79 -8.64
N ASN A 85 -10.42 16.13 -7.41
CA ASN A 85 -10.76 17.38 -6.72
C ASN A 85 -12.26 17.64 -6.55
N ASN A 86 -13.09 16.60 -6.58
CA ASN A 86 -14.54 16.70 -6.49
C ASN A 86 -15.12 16.18 -5.18
N GLY A 87 -14.29 15.75 -4.23
CA GLY A 87 -14.74 15.09 -3.01
C GLY A 87 -14.11 15.62 -1.74
N GLN A 88 -14.78 15.33 -0.60
CA GLN A 88 -14.24 15.51 0.75
C GLN A 88 -13.81 14.15 1.30
N VAL A 89 -12.75 14.14 2.10
CA VAL A 89 -12.29 12.94 2.79
C VAL A 89 -13.31 12.53 3.84
N ASN A 90 -13.99 11.43 3.62
CA ASN A 90 -15.00 10.89 4.54
C ASN A 90 -14.49 9.79 5.48
N GLY A 91 -13.21 9.52 5.54
CA GLY A 91 -12.51 8.73 6.57
C GLY A 91 -13.07 7.34 6.92
N ILE A 92 -13.91 6.74 6.07
CA ILE A 92 -14.62 5.49 6.39
C ILE A 92 -13.70 4.28 6.35
N ASP A 93 -12.73 4.27 5.45
CA ASP A 93 -11.73 3.21 5.33
C ASP A 93 -10.35 3.82 5.12
N LYS A 94 -9.45 3.55 6.03
CA LYS A 94 -8.08 4.09 6.04
C LYS A 94 -7.05 3.16 5.39
N TYR A 95 -7.49 2.03 4.84
CA TYR A 95 -6.56 0.98 4.38
C TYR A 95 -6.67 0.65 2.90
N LEU A 96 -7.90 0.62 2.35
CA LEU A 96 -8.17 0.09 1.02
C LEU A 96 -8.23 1.20 -0.05
N THR A 97 -7.69 0.90 -1.23
CA THR A 97 -7.90 1.70 -2.45
C THR A 97 -9.13 1.24 -3.24
N HIS A 98 -9.48 -0.03 -3.15
CA HIS A 98 -10.61 -0.66 -3.85
C HIS A 98 -11.50 -1.40 -2.86
N CYS A 99 -12.78 -1.53 -3.19
CA CYS A 99 -13.75 -2.20 -2.34
C CYS A 99 -13.62 -3.71 -2.44
N LEU A 100 -13.20 -4.39 -1.39
CA LEU A 100 -13.21 -5.85 -1.33
C LEU A 100 -14.63 -6.40 -1.28
N HIS A 101 -14.85 -7.62 -1.83
CA HIS A 101 -16.12 -8.32 -1.68
C HIS A 101 -16.38 -8.76 -0.23
N TYR A 102 -15.34 -9.20 0.47
CA TYR A 102 -15.42 -9.77 1.82
C TYR A 102 -14.39 -9.15 2.77
N PRO A 103 -14.48 -7.85 3.08
CA PRO A 103 -13.44 -7.17 3.88
C PRO A 103 -13.36 -7.68 5.33
N SER A 104 -14.49 -8.11 5.91
CA SER A 104 -14.51 -8.60 7.30
C SER A 104 -13.78 -9.92 7.52
N SER A 105 -13.67 -10.75 6.49
CA SER A 105 -12.98 -12.04 6.53
C SER A 105 -11.61 -12.02 5.85
N ASP A 106 -11.18 -10.87 5.36
CA ASP A 106 -9.91 -10.73 4.67
C ASP A 106 -8.73 -10.86 5.65
N PRO A 107 -7.79 -11.81 5.43
CA PRO A 107 -6.71 -12.06 6.38
C PRO A 107 -5.71 -10.90 6.48
N VAL A 108 -5.53 -10.13 5.41
CA VAL A 108 -4.65 -8.95 5.41
C VAL A 108 -5.21 -7.88 6.35
N LEU A 109 -6.49 -7.54 6.20
CA LEU A 109 -7.14 -6.53 7.06
C LEU A 109 -7.23 -6.98 8.52
N GLN A 110 -7.45 -8.27 8.75
CA GLN A 110 -7.41 -8.82 10.12
C GLN A 110 -6.03 -8.70 10.75
N ASN A 111 -4.98 -9.03 10.00
CA ASN A 111 -3.61 -8.94 10.51
C ASN A 111 -3.15 -7.50 10.74
N ILE A 112 -3.53 -6.57 9.88
CA ILE A 112 -3.28 -5.13 10.08
C ILE A 112 -3.84 -4.68 11.43
N LYS A 113 -5.09 -5.04 11.73
CA LYS A 113 -5.74 -4.72 13.01
C LYS A 113 -5.06 -5.39 14.19
N ASN A 114 -4.71 -6.67 14.06
CA ASN A 114 -4.06 -7.44 15.13
C ASN A 114 -2.68 -6.87 15.50
N ASN A 115 -2.02 -6.19 14.57
CA ASN A 115 -0.73 -5.53 14.79
C ASN A 115 -0.85 -4.07 15.25
N GLY A 116 -2.05 -3.58 15.51
CA GLY A 116 -2.27 -2.21 15.98
C GLY A 116 -1.88 -1.14 14.96
N LEU A 117 -1.89 -1.47 13.67
CA LEU A 117 -1.64 -0.52 12.59
C LEU A 117 -2.94 0.22 12.27
N GLU A 118 -3.14 1.35 12.91
CA GLU A 118 -4.41 2.10 12.84
C GLU A 118 -4.40 3.22 11.81
N ASN A 119 -3.26 3.49 11.20
CA ASN A 119 -3.07 4.59 10.25
C ASN A 119 -3.47 5.96 10.84
N ASN A 120 -3.17 6.19 12.12
CA ASN A 120 -3.37 7.49 12.73
C ASN A 120 -2.29 8.49 12.27
N PRO A 121 -2.56 9.79 12.32
CA PRO A 121 -1.55 10.81 11.95
C PRO A 121 -0.23 10.67 12.72
N ASP A 122 -0.29 10.28 14.00
CA ASP A 122 0.88 10.13 14.87
C ASP A 122 1.61 8.80 14.70
N ASP A 123 1.02 7.83 14.02
CA ASP A 123 1.70 6.57 13.70
C ASP A 123 2.89 6.84 12.78
N LYS A 124 4.03 6.23 13.07
CA LYS A 124 5.22 6.33 12.20
C LYS A 124 5.13 5.44 10.97
N VAL A 125 4.39 4.35 11.05
CA VAL A 125 4.18 3.40 9.96
C VAL A 125 2.69 3.34 9.61
N LYS A 126 2.39 3.63 8.35
CA LYS A 126 1.06 3.47 7.75
C LYS A 126 1.09 2.33 6.75
N ILE A 127 -0.05 1.69 6.54
CA ILE A 127 -0.19 0.62 5.55
C ILE A 127 -1.41 0.86 4.68
N ILE A 128 -1.22 0.71 3.36
CA ILE A 128 -2.29 0.82 2.36
C ILE A 128 -2.33 -0.46 1.55
N PHE A 129 -3.52 -1.03 1.43
CA PHE A 129 -3.75 -2.21 0.61
C PHE A 129 -4.44 -1.82 -0.70
N ALA A 130 -3.76 -2.07 -1.81
CA ALA A 130 -4.25 -1.87 -3.17
C ALA A 130 -4.56 -3.23 -3.81
N PRO A 131 -5.81 -3.74 -3.66
CA PRO A 131 -6.18 -5.08 -4.10
C PRO A 131 -6.55 -5.14 -5.58
N SER A 132 -5.79 -4.48 -6.45
CA SER A 132 -6.09 -4.40 -7.88
C SER A 132 -4.85 -4.62 -8.73
N TYR A 133 -5.06 -5.08 -9.96
CA TYR A 133 -4.01 -5.09 -10.98
C TYR A 133 -3.69 -3.65 -11.41
N LEU A 134 -2.43 -3.27 -11.32
CA LEU A 134 -1.91 -1.97 -11.74
C LEU A 134 -1.54 -2.02 -13.23
N ASN A 135 -2.53 -1.88 -14.08
CA ASN A 135 -2.41 -1.95 -15.54
C ASN A 135 -2.53 -0.59 -16.24
N GLY A 136 -2.54 0.49 -15.47
CA GLY A 136 -2.74 1.85 -15.97
C GLY A 136 -4.19 2.34 -15.98
N ASN A 137 -5.16 1.47 -15.66
CA ASN A 137 -6.60 1.78 -15.68
C ASN A 137 -7.33 1.24 -14.44
N ASP A 138 -6.64 1.19 -13.30
CA ASP A 138 -7.21 0.69 -12.04
C ASP A 138 -8.21 1.65 -11.38
N GLY A 139 -8.30 2.89 -11.87
CA GLY A 139 -9.21 3.92 -11.37
C GLY A 139 -8.67 4.76 -10.21
N ILE A 140 -7.55 4.38 -9.59
CA ILE A 140 -6.93 5.07 -8.46
C ILE A 140 -5.53 5.58 -8.84
N PHE A 141 -4.60 4.68 -9.10
CA PHE A 141 -3.24 5.06 -9.50
C PHE A 141 -3.17 5.48 -10.96
N ASN A 142 -3.84 4.74 -11.82
CA ASN A 142 -3.82 4.92 -13.29
C ASN A 142 -2.40 4.98 -13.85
N LEU A 143 -1.51 4.21 -13.24
CA LEU A 143 -0.14 3.96 -13.67
C LEU A 143 0.08 2.44 -13.74
N SER A 144 0.96 2.01 -14.65
CA SER A 144 1.37 0.61 -14.66
C SER A 144 2.15 0.27 -13.40
N TYR A 145 2.19 -1.02 -13.04
CA TYR A 145 2.99 -1.51 -11.91
C TYR A 145 4.44 -1.03 -12.00
N TYR A 146 5.05 -1.13 -13.18
CA TYR A 146 6.45 -0.74 -13.37
C TYR A 146 6.67 0.78 -13.28
N ASP A 147 5.74 1.58 -13.81
CA ASP A 147 5.81 3.03 -13.68
C ASP A 147 5.64 3.49 -12.22
N LEU A 148 4.89 2.74 -11.42
CA LEU A 148 4.70 3.04 -10.01
C LEU A 148 5.87 2.55 -9.15
N LEU A 149 6.46 1.40 -9.50
CA LEU A 149 7.53 0.72 -8.76
C LEU A 149 8.76 1.61 -8.56
N ILE A 150 9.15 2.40 -9.56
CA ILE A 150 10.27 3.34 -9.47
C ILE A 150 10.09 4.44 -8.41
N GLY A 151 8.88 4.64 -7.91
CA GLY A 151 8.56 5.64 -6.88
C GLY A 151 8.86 5.18 -5.46
N PHE A 152 9.03 3.87 -5.24
CA PHE A 152 9.31 3.31 -3.92
C PHE A 152 10.78 3.48 -3.51
N ASP A 153 11.02 3.50 -2.21
CA ASP A 153 12.35 3.57 -1.62
C ASP A 153 12.86 2.17 -1.23
N LEU A 154 11.95 1.25 -0.95
CA LEU A 154 12.25 -0.11 -0.54
C LEU A 154 11.16 -1.07 -1.04
N SER A 155 11.57 -2.22 -1.55
CA SER A 155 10.67 -3.35 -1.82
C SER A 155 11.04 -4.52 -0.93
N VAL A 156 10.02 -5.17 -0.34
CA VAL A 156 10.20 -6.27 0.63
C VAL A 156 9.41 -7.49 0.16
N PHE A 157 10.07 -8.63 0.02
CA PHE A 157 9.48 -9.88 -0.48
C PHE A 157 9.77 -11.05 0.47
N PRO A 158 9.08 -11.17 1.61
CA PRO A 158 9.39 -12.14 2.65
C PRO A 158 8.75 -13.52 2.42
N SER A 159 8.69 -13.97 1.16
CA SER A 159 8.06 -15.24 0.80
C SER A 159 8.66 -16.41 1.57
N TYR A 160 7.82 -17.31 2.08
CA TYR A 160 8.26 -18.57 2.70
C TYR A 160 8.85 -19.53 1.66
N TYR A 161 8.33 -19.47 0.44
CA TYR A 161 8.78 -20.28 -0.66
C TYR A 161 8.68 -19.50 -1.98
N GLU A 162 9.81 -19.25 -2.61
CA GLU A 162 9.91 -18.50 -3.88
C GLU A 162 11.03 -19.08 -4.74
N PRO A 163 10.79 -20.20 -5.47
CA PRO A 163 11.85 -20.88 -6.20
C PRO A 163 12.45 -20.05 -7.34
N TRP A 164 11.76 -19.06 -7.87
CA TRP A 164 12.27 -18.19 -8.94
C TRP A 164 12.03 -16.70 -8.71
N GLY A 165 11.01 -16.22 -8.11
CA GLY A 165 10.79 -14.83 -7.73
C GLY A 165 10.95 -13.76 -8.81
N TYR A 166 9.97 -13.59 -9.70
CA TYR A 166 9.99 -12.50 -10.70
C TYR A 166 9.92 -11.12 -10.05
N THR A 167 9.07 -10.91 -9.04
CA THR A 167 8.87 -9.62 -8.39
C THR A 167 10.13 -9.03 -7.74
N PRO A 168 10.99 -9.79 -7.03
CA PRO A 168 12.28 -9.28 -6.59
C PRO A 168 13.21 -8.88 -7.74
N LEU A 169 13.26 -9.67 -8.81
CA LEU A 169 14.09 -9.36 -9.98
C LEU A 169 13.60 -8.09 -10.70
N GLU A 170 12.30 -7.95 -10.88
CA GLU A 170 11.68 -6.75 -11.45
C GLU A 170 12.00 -5.51 -10.61
N SER A 171 11.91 -5.63 -9.28
CA SER A 171 12.23 -4.52 -8.36
C SER A 171 13.70 -4.07 -8.42
N LEU A 172 14.62 -4.97 -8.78
CA LEU A 172 16.03 -4.63 -8.97
C LEU A 172 16.31 -3.89 -10.29
N MET A 173 15.40 -3.98 -11.25
CA MET A 173 15.54 -3.35 -12.57
C MET A 173 15.04 -1.92 -12.62
N PHE A 174 14.27 -1.50 -11.64
CA PHE A 174 13.61 -0.19 -11.54
C PHE A 174 14.01 0.57 -10.29
#